data_292ddb33b5aee933cabb9cba720ac19c
#
_entry.id   292ddb33b5aee933cabb9cba720ac19c
#
_cell.length_a   1.000
_cell.length_b   1.000
_cell.length_c   1.000
_cell.angle_alpha   90.00
_cell.angle_beta   90.00
_cell.angle_gamma   90.00
#
_symmetry.space_group_name_H-M   'P 1'
#
loop_
_entity.id
_entity.type
_entity.pdbx_description
1 polymer ?
#
loop_
_entity_poly.entity_id
_entity_poly.type
_entity_poly.pdbx_seq_one_letter_code
_entity_poly.pdbx_strand_id
1 'polypeptide(L)'
;MAHRTLSTEELADYLHVSANDVERLLRESDIPKVERGGKLIFRRSEIDAWASQRILGMPGKRLDAYHAKTMRGTQEIFLNNALIPELLRPAYINLGVTSKTRSSALRDMVALADTTGQVFDPRELLASVEAREALCSTALPGGFALLHARNYDPYRFEGSFIVLGRTIQSVPFGAPDGRPTRLFFLLCCQDDRIHLHTLARLCLLAMKTDILAQLHEAPDAHAAYDALLAAELAVLPPAKI
;
A
#
# COMPACT_ATOMS: atom_id res chain seq x y z
N MET A 1 16.34 7.99 15.18
CA MET A 1 15.29 7.09 15.73
C MET A 1 13.95 7.72 15.42
N ALA A 2 13.12 7.08 14.62
CA ALA A 2 11.76 7.56 14.37
C ALA A 2 11.00 7.56 15.71
N HIS A 3 10.41 8.69 16.09
CA HIS A 3 9.64 8.79 17.33
C HIS A 3 8.50 7.75 17.30
N ARG A 4 8.35 6.95 18.36
CA ARG A 4 7.26 5.98 18.51
C ARG A 4 5.88 6.64 18.66
N THR A 5 5.86 7.94 18.92
CA THR A 5 4.67 8.76 19.12
C THR A 5 4.77 10.04 18.31
N LEU A 6 3.64 10.51 17.81
CA LEU A 6 3.48 11.74 17.06
C LEU A 6 2.72 12.78 17.88
N SER A 7 3.08 14.03 17.79
CA SER A 7 2.28 15.19 18.19
C SER A 7 1.18 15.45 17.14
N THR A 8 0.30 16.42 17.39
CA THR A 8 -0.75 16.81 16.41
C THR A 8 -0.13 17.41 15.13
N GLU A 9 0.96 18.15 15.24
CA GLU A 9 1.69 18.73 14.10
C GLU A 9 2.37 17.61 13.29
N GLU A 10 3.14 16.74 13.96
CA GLU A 10 3.78 15.59 13.32
C GLU A 10 2.76 14.64 12.68
N LEU A 11 1.55 14.51 13.25
CA LEU A 11 0.46 13.73 12.65
C LEU A 11 -0.05 14.38 11.35
N ALA A 12 -0.16 15.72 11.31
CA ALA A 12 -0.56 16.44 10.10
C ALA A 12 0.44 16.22 8.96
N ASP A 13 1.72 16.35 9.26
CA ASP A 13 2.80 16.10 8.31
C ASP A 13 2.81 14.63 7.85
N TYR A 14 2.68 13.71 8.79
CA TYR A 14 2.64 12.27 8.52
C TYR A 14 1.49 11.86 7.60
N LEU A 15 0.28 12.38 7.85
CA LEU A 15 -0.90 12.10 7.05
C LEU A 15 -1.01 12.98 5.78
N HIS A 16 -0.08 13.91 5.55
CA HIS A 16 -0.13 14.89 4.48
C HIS A 16 -1.45 15.69 4.45
N VAL A 17 -1.91 16.10 5.62
CA VAL A 17 -3.14 16.89 5.79
C VAL A 17 -2.85 18.22 6.49
N SER A 18 -3.77 19.18 6.42
CA SER A 18 -3.65 20.43 7.16
C SER A 18 -3.95 20.23 8.66
N ALA A 19 -3.49 21.15 9.52
CA ALA A 19 -3.83 21.15 10.95
C ALA A 19 -5.37 21.16 11.16
N ASN A 20 -6.10 21.94 10.35
CA ASN A 20 -7.57 21.98 10.38
C ASN A 20 -8.21 20.62 10.00
N ASP A 21 -7.57 19.88 9.07
CA ASP A 21 -8.02 18.53 8.71
C ASP A 21 -7.80 17.56 9.87
N VAL A 22 -6.68 17.68 10.61
CA VAL A 22 -6.43 16.85 11.81
C VAL A 22 -7.48 17.14 12.89
N GLU A 23 -7.79 18.40 13.15
CA GLU A 23 -8.86 18.74 14.10
C GLU A 23 -10.23 18.15 13.68
N ARG A 24 -10.53 18.18 12.38
CA ARG A 24 -11.74 17.55 11.84
C ARG A 24 -11.69 16.03 12.04
N LEU A 25 -10.56 15.38 11.73
CA LEU A 25 -10.38 13.95 11.95
C LEU A 25 -10.56 13.54 13.43
N LEU A 26 -10.07 14.38 14.35
CA LEU A 26 -10.22 14.15 15.78
C LEU A 26 -11.68 14.21 16.26
N ARG A 27 -12.53 14.98 15.58
CA ARG A 27 -13.97 15.12 15.89
C ARG A 27 -14.83 14.08 15.16
N GLU A 28 -14.49 13.76 13.90
CA GLU A 28 -15.38 13.02 12.99
C GLU A 28 -14.95 11.55 12.78
N SER A 29 -13.83 11.13 13.33
CA SER A 29 -13.32 9.79 13.12
C SER A 29 -12.78 9.14 14.39
N ASP A 30 -12.60 7.83 14.31
CA ASP A 30 -12.04 6.95 15.33
C ASP A 30 -10.51 6.92 15.34
N ILE A 31 -9.86 8.01 14.94
CA ILE A 31 -8.39 8.09 14.93
C ILE A 31 -7.80 7.73 16.29
N PRO A 32 -6.89 6.75 16.37
CA PRO A 32 -6.28 6.33 17.63
C PRO A 32 -5.54 7.48 18.30
N LYS A 33 -5.89 7.80 19.54
CA LYS A 33 -5.31 8.89 20.32
C LYS A 33 -5.18 8.53 21.78
N VAL A 34 -4.13 9.05 22.42
CA VAL A 34 -3.90 8.94 23.86
C VAL A 34 -3.73 10.35 24.43
N GLU A 35 -4.41 10.66 25.51
CA GLU A 35 -4.19 11.93 26.23
C GLU A 35 -3.18 11.72 27.35
N ARG A 36 -2.12 12.54 27.37
CA ARG A 36 -1.09 12.50 28.41
C ARG A 36 -0.70 13.92 28.79
N GLY A 37 -0.94 14.27 30.04
CA GLY A 37 -0.61 15.62 30.55
C GLY A 37 -1.34 16.76 29.81
N GLY A 38 -2.60 16.57 29.43
CA GLY A 38 -3.41 17.55 28.68
C GLY A 38 -3.00 17.72 27.22
N LYS A 39 -2.13 16.85 26.68
CA LYS A 39 -1.72 16.84 25.27
C LYS A 39 -2.15 15.54 24.61
N LEU A 40 -2.61 15.64 23.35
CA LEU A 40 -2.90 14.47 22.52
C LEU A 40 -1.58 13.93 21.95
N ILE A 41 -1.43 12.61 22.05
CA ILE A 41 -0.28 11.86 21.53
C ILE A 41 -0.85 10.70 20.71
N PHE A 42 -0.22 10.46 19.56
CA PHE A 42 -0.61 9.42 18.61
C PHE A 42 0.50 8.38 18.52
N ARG A 43 0.17 7.11 18.72
CA ARG A 43 1.13 6.03 18.53
C ARG A 43 1.29 5.76 17.04
N ARG A 44 2.53 5.91 16.52
CA ARG A 44 2.80 5.79 15.09
C ARG A 44 2.25 4.50 14.49
N SER A 45 2.48 3.35 15.12
CA SER A 45 1.98 2.04 14.64
C SER A 45 0.45 1.92 14.58
N GLU A 46 -0.27 2.63 15.46
CA GLU A 46 -1.73 2.67 15.45
C GLU A 46 -2.22 3.59 14.33
N ILE A 47 -1.54 4.72 14.12
CA ILE A 47 -1.83 5.65 13.03
C ILE A 47 -1.54 5.01 11.68
N ASP A 48 -0.45 4.25 11.52
CA ASP A 48 -0.14 3.50 10.30
C ASP A 48 -1.29 2.56 9.90
N ALA A 49 -1.71 1.72 10.84
CA ALA A 49 -2.79 0.78 10.59
C ALA A 49 -4.11 1.51 10.25
N TRP A 50 -4.42 2.58 10.98
CA TRP A 50 -5.62 3.39 10.76
C TRP A 50 -5.58 4.12 9.42
N ALA A 51 -4.45 4.75 9.06
CA ALA A 51 -4.28 5.48 7.80
C ALA A 51 -4.37 4.54 6.60
N SER A 52 -3.68 3.40 6.65
CA SER A 52 -3.74 2.38 5.59
C SER A 52 -5.18 1.87 5.39
N GLN A 53 -5.89 1.52 6.46
CA GLN A 53 -7.28 1.08 6.39
C GLN A 53 -8.19 2.17 5.81
N ARG A 54 -7.97 3.43 6.20
CA ARG A 54 -8.73 4.56 5.71
C ARG A 54 -8.52 4.79 4.21
N ILE A 55 -7.28 4.67 3.71
CA ILE A 55 -6.97 4.79 2.28
C ILE A 55 -7.65 3.68 1.49
N LEU A 56 -7.57 2.43 1.97
CA LEU A 56 -8.20 1.28 1.33
C LEU A 56 -9.74 1.41 1.23
N GLY A 57 -10.40 2.09 2.17
CA GLY A 57 -11.84 2.34 2.16
C GLY A 57 -12.25 3.72 1.61
N MET A 58 -11.34 4.49 1.03
CA MET A 58 -11.62 5.89 0.66
C MET A 58 -12.40 6.00 -0.66
N PRO A 59 -13.51 6.77 -0.70
CA PRO A 59 -14.25 7.02 -1.95
C PRO A 59 -13.41 7.78 -2.98
N GLY A 60 -13.62 7.52 -4.28
CA GLY A 60 -12.80 8.00 -5.39
C GLY A 60 -12.43 9.49 -5.34
N LYS A 61 -13.38 10.40 -5.16
CA LYS A 61 -13.09 11.86 -5.10
C LYS A 61 -12.17 12.24 -3.92
N ARG A 62 -12.32 11.56 -2.78
CA ARG A 62 -11.45 11.80 -1.61
C ARG A 62 -10.09 11.18 -1.81
N LEU A 63 -10.02 10.03 -2.43
CA LEU A 63 -8.78 9.36 -2.78
C LEU A 63 -7.97 10.21 -3.78
N ASP A 64 -8.61 10.81 -4.79
CA ASP A 64 -7.97 11.75 -5.72
C ASP A 64 -7.33 12.93 -4.99
N ALA A 65 -8.08 13.57 -4.11
CA ALA A 65 -7.58 14.71 -3.34
C ALA A 65 -6.43 14.33 -2.40
N TYR A 66 -6.53 13.17 -1.75
CA TYR A 66 -5.47 12.63 -0.90
C TYR A 66 -4.22 12.32 -1.73
N HIS A 67 -4.36 11.60 -2.83
CA HIS A 67 -3.27 11.26 -3.73
C HIS A 67 -2.57 12.50 -4.29
N ALA A 68 -3.30 13.53 -4.70
CA ALA A 68 -2.72 14.79 -5.18
C ALA A 68 -1.89 15.50 -4.09
N LYS A 69 -2.27 15.38 -2.82
CA LYS A 69 -1.50 15.93 -1.69
C LYS A 69 -0.22 15.11 -1.43
N THR A 70 -0.34 13.78 -1.36
CA THR A 70 0.81 12.90 -1.11
C THR A 70 1.82 12.96 -2.25
N MET A 71 1.38 13.15 -3.49
CA MET A 71 2.27 13.32 -4.64
C MET A 71 3.19 14.53 -4.50
N ARG A 72 2.71 15.64 -3.92
CA ARG A 72 3.56 16.82 -3.67
C ARG A 72 4.65 16.52 -2.63
N GLY A 73 4.35 15.72 -1.62
CA GLY A 73 5.31 15.33 -0.58
C GLY A 73 6.33 14.28 -1.03
N THR A 74 6.09 13.61 -2.16
CA THR A 74 7.00 12.58 -2.70
C THR A 74 7.74 13.02 -3.96
N GLN A 75 7.53 14.25 -4.46
CA GLN A 75 8.20 14.78 -5.66
C GLN A 75 9.74 14.79 -5.56
N GLU A 76 10.27 14.90 -4.36
CA GLU A 76 11.72 14.84 -4.12
C GLU A 76 12.27 13.41 -4.10
N ILE A 77 11.38 12.42 -3.99
CA ILE A 77 11.75 11.00 -3.84
C ILE A 77 11.69 10.28 -5.19
N PHE A 78 10.71 10.63 -6.05
CA PHE A 78 10.48 9.98 -7.34
C PHE A 78 10.79 10.91 -8.51
N LEU A 79 11.66 10.48 -9.42
CA LEU A 79 12.18 11.27 -10.53
C LEU A 79 11.10 11.82 -11.48
N ASN A 80 10.00 11.12 -11.70
CA ASN A 80 8.95 11.51 -12.67
C ASN A 80 7.53 11.41 -12.12
N ASN A 81 7.33 11.46 -10.80
CA ASN A 81 6.04 11.18 -10.15
C ASN A 81 5.45 9.79 -10.46
N ALA A 82 6.16 8.95 -11.20
CA ALA A 82 5.77 7.60 -11.55
C ALA A 82 6.34 6.62 -10.52
N LEU A 83 5.47 5.80 -9.91
CA LEU A 83 5.85 4.81 -8.90
C LEU A 83 6.25 3.47 -9.52
N ILE A 84 5.52 3.05 -10.55
CA ILE A 84 5.70 1.71 -11.10
C ILE A 84 7.12 1.49 -11.61
N PRO A 85 7.74 2.37 -12.42
CA PRO A 85 9.11 2.14 -12.89
C PRO A 85 10.16 2.19 -11.76
N GLU A 86 9.86 2.86 -10.65
CA GLU A 86 10.78 2.99 -9.51
C GLU A 86 10.68 1.79 -8.55
N LEU A 87 9.46 1.25 -8.34
CA LEU A 87 9.20 0.27 -7.30
C LEU A 87 8.95 -1.15 -7.83
N LEU A 88 8.63 -1.34 -9.11
CA LEU A 88 8.30 -2.63 -9.68
C LEU A 88 9.19 -2.95 -10.88
N ARG A 89 9.49 -4.22 -11.06
CA ARG A 89 10.21 -4.75 -12.24
C ARG A 89 9.52 -6.02 -12.73
N PRO A 90 9.61 -6.41 -14.00
CA PRO A 90 9.06 -7.68 -14.48
C PRO A 90 9.52 -8.88 -13.65
N ALA A 91 10.77 -8.90 -13.18
CA ALA A 91 11.31 -9.96 -12.32
C ALA A 91 10.64 -10.07 -10.93
N TYR A 92 9.89 -9.05 -10.51
CA TYR A 92 9.14 -9.02 -9.24
C TYR A 92 7.68 -9.46 -9.41
N ILE A 93 7.32 -9.99 -10.58
CA ILE A 93 5.95 -10.41 -10.92
C ILE A 93 5.91 -11.92 -11.11
N ASN A 94 5.02 -12.58 -10.37
CA ASN A 94 4.73 -14.01 -10.53
C ASN A 94 3.25 -14.21 -10.83
N LEU A 95 2.91 -14.60 -12.06
CA LEU A 95 1.52 -14.84 -12.50
C LEU A 95 1.04 -16.28 -12.31
N GLY A 96 1.86 -17.13 -11.68
CA GLY A 96 1.59 -18.56 -11.47
C GLY A 96 1.62 -18.98 -9.99
N VAL A 97 1.26 -18.10 -9.06
CA VAL A 97 1.26 -18.40 -7.62
C VAL A 97 0.22 -19.50 -7.30
N THR A 98 0.63 -20.55 -6.56
CA THR A 98 -0.19 -21.74 -6.32
C THR A 98 -1.00 -21.71 -5.03
N SER A 99 -0.98 -20.60 -4.30
CA SER A 99 -1.69 -20.42 -3.03
C SER A 99 -3.19 -20.68 -3.15
N LYS A 100 -3.76 -21.34 -2.13
CA LYS A 100 -5.20 -21.65 -2.04
C LYS A 100 -5.87 -21.08 -0.78
N THR A 101 -5.07 -20.62 0.18
CA THR A 101 -5.54 -20.08 1.46
C THR A 101 -4.89 -18.71 1.74
N ARG A 102 -5.51 -17.95 2.64
CA ARG A 102 -4.95 -16.67 3.08
C ARG A 102 -3.49 -16.83 3.56
N SER A 103 -3.24 -17.78 4.48
CA SER A 103 -1.90 -17.98 5.03
C SER A 103 -0.88 -18.43 3.98
N SER A 104 -1.27 -19.25 3.00
CA SER A 104 -0.35 -19.62 1.91
C SER A 104 -0.07 -18.44 1.00
N ALA A 105 -1.07 -17.58 0.72
CA ALA A 105 -0.86 -16.38 -0.08
C ALA A 105 0.13 -15.41 0.58
N LEU A 106 0.02 -15.18 1.90
CA LEU A 106 0.97 -14.35 2.62
C LEU A 106 2.40 -14.90 2.54
N ARG A 107 2.57 -16.21 2.78
CA ARG A 107 3.89 -16.87 2.67
C ARG A 107 4.47 -16.80 1.27
N ASP A 108 3.67 -17.10 0.24
CA ASP A 108 4.15 -17.11 -1.14
C ASP A 108 4.51 -15.70 -1.61
N MET A 109 3.76 -14.66 -1.17
CA MET A 109 4.09 -13.27 -1.49
C MET A 109 5.37 -12.79 -0.79
N VAL A 110 5.60 -13.20 0.47
CA VAL A 110 6.86 -12.92 1.16
C VAL A 110 8.02 -13.68 0.52
N ALA A 111 7.82 -14.94 0.13
CA ALA A 111 8.82 -15.70 -0.61
C ALA A 111 9.16 -15.04 -1.95
N LEU A 112 8.17 -14.50 -2.67
CA LEU A 112 8.41 -13.72 -3.88
C LEU A 112 9.22 -12.45 -3.59
N ALA A 113 8.90 -11.73 -2.50
CA ALA A 113 9.68 -10.56 -2.10
C ALA A 113 11.14 -10.91 -1.75
N ASP A 114 11.36 -12.05 -1.11
CA ASP A 114 12.71 -12.56 -0.76
C ASP A 114 13.56 -12.84 -2.00
N THR A 115 12.95 -13.31 -3.11
CA THR A 115 13.68 -13.52 -4.37
C THR A 115 14.28 -12.26 -4.97
N THR A 116 13.83 -11.08 -4.55
CA THR A 116 14.40 -9.79 -5.00
C THR A 116 15.77 -9.50 -4.42
N GLY A 117 16.15 -10.20 -3.34
CA GLY A 117 17.38 -9.95 -2.58
C GLY A 117 17.36 -8.70 -1.71
N GLN A 118 16.21 -7.98 -1.64
CA GLN A 118 16.09 -6.71 -0.92
C GLN A 118 15.50 -6.87 0.50
N VAL A 119 15.10 -8.06 0.91
CA VAL A 119 14.52 -8.34 2.23
C VAL A 119 15.61 -8.87 3.18
N PHE A 120 15.86 -8.18 4.28
CA PHE A 120 16.90 -8.62 5.24
C PHE A 120 16.46 -9.79 6.11
N ASP A 121 15.20 -9.82 6.55
CA ASP A 121 14.63 -10.95 7.31
C ASP A 121 13.22 -11.30 6.80
N PRO A 122 13.09 -12.32 5.92
CA PRO A 122 11.80 -12.76 5.40
C PRO A 122 10.86 -13.32 6.48
N ARG A 123 11.39 -13.87 7.59
CA ARG A 123 10.56 -14.41 8.68
C ARG A 123 9.93 -13.28 9.47
N GLU A 124 10.68 -12.23 9.77
CA GLU A 124 10.17 -11.04 10.42
C GLU A 124 9.14 -10.32 9.52
N LEU A 125 9.42 -10.20 8.22
CA LEU A 125 8.49 -9.65 7.25
C LEU A 125 7.17 -10.43 7.26
N LEU A 126 7.22 -11.77 7.17
CA LEU A 126 6.02 -12.61 7.21
C LEU A 126 5.21 -12.39 8.49
N ALA A 127 5.86 -12.44 9.65
CA ALA A 127 5.18 -12.21 10.92
C ALA A 127 4.52 -10.83 10.98
N SER A 128 5.16 -9.80 10.44
CA SER A 128 4.61 -8.44 10.39
C SER A 128 3.42 -8.32 9.43
N VAL A 129 3.48 -8.96 8.25
CA VAL A 129 2.38 -8.98 7.28
C VAL A 129 1.17 -9.77 7.83
N GLU A 130 1.41 -10.93 8.46
CA GLU A 130 0.36 -11.73 9.12
C GLU A 130 -0.30 -10.93 10.26
N ALA A 131 0.48 -10.25 11.09
CA ALA A 131 -0.03 -9.40 12.16
C ALA A 131 -0.86 -8.21 11.63
N ARG A 132 -0.52 -7.67 10.45
CA ARG A 132 -1.31 -6.64 9.76
C ARG A 132 -2.63 -7.21 9.25
N GLU A 133 -2.59 -8.32 8.55
CA GLU A 133 -3.77 -8.96 7.97
C GLU A 133 -4.75 -9.46 9.02
N ALA A 134 -4.26 -9.82 10.21
CA ALA A 134 -5.09 -10.23 11.35
C ALA A 134 -5.96 -9.09 11.93
N LEU A 135 -5.60 -7.82 11.72
CA LEU A 135 -6.39 -6.67 12.17
C LEU A 135 -7.66 -6.50 11.33
N CYS A 136 -7.51 -6.54 10.05
CA CYS A 136 -8.57 -6.51 9.04
C CYS A 136 -7.99 -6.88 7.69
N SER A 137 -8.80 -7.46 6.80
CA SER A 137 -8.35 -7.82 5.48
C SER A 137 -7.85 -6.62 4.68
N THR A 138 -6.75 -6.82 3.96
CA THR A 138 -6.21 -5.86 2.99
C THR A 138 -6.77 -6.09 1.58
N ALA A 139 -7.69 -7.05 1.43
CA ALA A 139 -8.39 -7.27 0.17
C ALA A 139 -9.39 -6.14 -0.12
N LEU A 140 -9.50 -5.81 -1.38
CA LEU A 140 -10.33 -4.73 -1.91
C LEU A 140 -11.34 -5.29 -2.92
N PRO A 141 -12.45 -4.55 -3.18
CA PRO A 141 -13.37 -4.89 -4.27
C PRO A 141 -12.64 -5.01 -5.60
N GLY A 142 -13.01 -6.03 -6.39
CA GLY A 142 -12.36 -6.29 -7.68
C GLY A 142 -11.34 -7.43 -7.64
N GLY A 143 -11.21 -8.15 -6.53
CA GLY A 143 -10.41 -9.37 -6.42
C GLY A 143 -8.91 -9.17 -6.30
N PHE A 144 -8.49 -8.07 -5.69
CA PHE A 144 -7.08 -7.78 -5.39
C PHE A 144 -6.84 -7.43 -3.92
N ALA A 145 -5.61 -7.55 -3.46
CA ALA A 145 -5.19 -7.19 -2.11
C ALA A 145 -3.88 -6.40 -2.12
N LEU A 146 -3.77 -5.43 -1.19
CA LEU A 146 -2.59 -4.61 -1.01
C LEU A 146 -1.92 -4.96 0.33
N LEU A 147 -1.11 -6.01 0.30
CA LEU A 147 -0.39 -6.52 1.46
C LEU A 147 0.73 -5.57 1.86
N HIS A 148 0.94 -5.42 3.16
CA HIS A 148 2.04 -4.63 3.72
C HIS A 148 2.33 -5.04 5.16
N ALA A 149 3.50 -4.71 5.67
CA ALA A 149 3.87 -4.96 7.05
C ALA A 149 3.04 -4.10 8.02
N ARG A 150 2.81 -4.61 9.24
CA ARG A 150 2.08 -3.89 10.29
C ARG A 150 2.83 -2.65 10.79
N ASN A 151 4.13 -2.79 10.96
CA ASN A 151 4.97 -1.76 11.53
C ASN A 151 6.01 -1.33 10.51
N TYR A 152 6.19 -0.03 10.42
CA TYR A 152 7.28 0.54 9.66
C TYR A 152 8.62 0.25 10.34
N ASP A 153 9.58 -0.24 9.53
CA ASP A 153 10.97 -0.40 9.91
C ASP A 153 11.86 -0.04 8.71
N PRO A 154 12.64 1.06 8.78
CA PRO A 154 13.47 1.51 7.68
C PRO A 154 14.61 0.55 7.34
N TYR A 155 14.94 -0.36 8.26
CA TYR A 155 16.03 -1.33 8.10
C TYR A 155 15.55 -2.72 7.67
N ARG A 156 14.26 -2.88 7.31
CA ARG A 156 13.72 -4.17 6.86
C ARG A 156 14.08 -4.50 5.42
N PHE A 157 14.30 -3.47 4.60
CA PHE A 157 14.55 -3.58 3.17
C PHE A 157 15.78 -2.78 2.76
N GLU A 158 16.49 -3.24 1.71
CA GLU A 158 17.58 -2.49 1.10
C GLU A 158 17.07 -1.22 0.38
N GLY A 159 15.89 -1.31 -0.24
CA GLY A 159 15.19 -0.23 -0.91
C GLY A 159 13.68 -0.39 -0.83
N SER A 160 12.92 0.58 -1.32
CA SER A 160 11.47 0.42 -1.48
C SER A 160 11.17 -0.29 -2.79
N PHE A 161 10.28 -1.28 -2.75
CA PHE A 161 9.84 -2.04 -3.92
C PHE A 161 8.45 -2.64 -3.73
N ILE A 162 7.87 -3.15 -4.82
CA ILE A 162 6.60 -3.86 -4.85
C ILE A 162 6.84 -5.21 -5.52
N VAL A 163 6.16 -6.26 -5.03
CA VAL A 163 6.01 -7.50 -5.78
C VAL A 163 4.55 -7.74 -6.12
N LEU A 164 4.28 -8.32 -7.28
CA LEU A 164 2.94 -8.70 -7.75
C LEU A 164 2.84 -10.21 -7.94
N GLY A 165 1.86 -10.82 -7.27
CA GLY A 165 1.48 -12.22 -7.46
C GLY A 165 0.07 -12.35 -8.01
N ARG A 166 -0.10 -13.20 -9.04
CA ARG A 166 -1.42 -13.67 -9.49
C ARG A 166 -1.57 -15.15 -9.18
N THR A 167 -2.56 -15.49 -8.34
CA THR A 167 -2.82 -16.90 -8.02
C THR A 167 -3.55 -17.61 -9.17
N ILE A 168 -3.19 -18.89 -9.38
CA ILE A 168 -3.86 -19.75 -10.36
C ILE A 168 -5.33 -19.94 -9.97
N GLN A 169 -5.60 -20.16 -8.68
CA GLN A 169 -6.94 -20.28 -8.11
C GLN A 169 -7.29 -19.06 -7.27
N SER A 170 -8.58 -18.75 -7.21
CA SER A 170 -9.07 -17.69 -6.34
C SER A 170 -8.93 -18.05 -4.87
N VAL A 171 -8.50 -17.10 -4.05
CA VAL A 171 -8.29 -17.25 -2.60
C VAL A 171 -9.36 -16.47 -1.82
N PRO A 172 -10.14 -17.12 -0.92
CA PRO A 172 -11.01 -16.39 0.01
C PRO A 172 -10.17 -15.52 0.96
N PHE A 173 -10.08 -14.23 0.69
CA PHE A 173 -9.19 -13.31 1.42
C PHE A 173 -9.93 -12.30 2.30
N GLY A 174 -11.27 -12.20 2.16
CA GLY A 174 -12.12 -11.34 2.98
C GLY A 174 -12.31 -9.94 2.40
N ALA A 175 -12.41 -9.82 1.09
CA ALA A 175 -12.76 -8.58 0.43
C ALA A 175 -14.16 -8.09 0.84
N PRO A 176 -14.41 -6.77 0.96
CA PRO A 176 -15.71 -6.22 1.36
C PRO A 176 -16.87 -6.57 0.41
N ASP A 177 -16.59 -6.84 -0.86
CA ASP A 177 -17.59 -7.27 -1.87
C ASP A 177 -17.85 -8.77 -1.83
N GLY A 178 -17.23 -9.53 -0.91
CA GLY A 178 -17.34 -10.98 -0.78
C GLY A 178 -16.67 -11.77 -1.88
N ARG A 179 -16.02 -11.11 -2.85
CA ARG A 179 -15.34 -11.80 -3.96
C ARG A 179 -13.99 -12.36 -3.52
N PRO A 180 -13.59 -13.52 -4.04
CA PRO A 180 -12.27 -14.07 -3.78
C PRO A 180 -11.19 -13.24 -4.51
N THR A 181 -9.98 -13.23 -3.95
CA THR A 181 -8.83 -12.48 -4.43
C THR A 181 -7.93 -13.36 -5.29
N ARG A 182 -7.41 -12.81 -6.38
CA ARG A 182 -6.40 -13.46 -7.23
C ARG A 182 -5.14 -12.61 -7.43
N LEU A 183 -5.25 -11.29 -7.29
CA LEU A 183 -4.12 -10.36 -7.46
C LEU A 183 -3.64 -9.89 -6.08
N PHE A 184 -2.37 -10.07 -5.81
CA PHE A 184 -1.74 -9.71 -4.56
C PHE A 184 -0.55 -8.80 -4.82
N PHE A 185 -0.59 -7.57 -4.33
CA PHE A 185 0.57 -6.69 -4.28
C PHE A 185 1.13 -6.73 -2.85
N LEU A 186 2.43 -6.94 -2.70
CA LEU A 186 3.10 -6.75 -1.42
C LEU A 186 3.99 -5.51 -1.51
N LEU A 187 3.68 -4.52 -0.69
CA LEU A 187 4.35 -3.25 -0.62
C LEU A 187 5.46 -3.34 0.43
N CYS A 188 6.70 -3.21 -0.02
CA CYS A 188 7.90 -3.21 0.78
C CYS A 188 8.51 -1.80 0.75
N CYS A 189 8.09 -0.93 1.66
CA CYS A 189 8.48 0.48 1.67
C CYS A 189 9.35 0.80 2.89
N GLN A 190 10.45 1.52 2.67
CA GLN A 190 11.35 2.01 3.74
C GLN A 190 10.85 3.29 4.41
N ASP A 191 9.91 4.00 3.78
CA ASP A 191 9.40 5.29 4.24
C ASP A 191 7.86 5.27 4.21
N ASP A 192 7.24 5.82 5.25
CA ASP A 192 5.78 5.86 5.41
C ASP A 192 5.11 6.69 4.32
N ARG A 193 5.76 7.77 3.86
CA ARG A 193 5.23 8.64 2.80
C ARG A 193 5.16 7.87 1.49
N ILE A 194 6.23 7.10 1.17
CA ILE A 194 6.25 6.21 0.02
C ILE A 194 5.12 5.18 0.16
N HIS A 195 4.98 4.57 1.34
CA HIS A 195 3.96 3.57 1.60
C HIS A 195 2.54 4.09 1.38
N LEU A 196 2.16 5.18 2.05
CA LEU A 196 0.81 5.73 1.95
C LEU A 196 0.51 6.26 0.54
N HIS A 197 1.51 6.85 -0.12
CA HIS A 197 1.36 7.29 -1.50
C HIS A 197 1.18 6.12 -2.47
N THR A 198 1.96 5.04 -2.29
CA THR A 198 1.86 3.82 -3.10
C THR A 198 0.50 3.14 -2.94
N LEU A 199 0.01 3.02 -1.70
CA LEU A 199 -1.34 2.52 -1.43
C LEU A 199 -2.40 3.33 -2.20
N ALA A 200 -2.36 4.66 -2.07
CA ALA A 200 -3.31 5.54 -2.73
C ALA A 200 -3.22 5.42 -4.27
N ARG A 201 -2.00 5.32 -4.82
CA ARG A 201 -1.78 5.16 -6.27
C ARG A 201 -2.37 3.84 -6.77
N LEU A 202 -2.09 2.71 -6.15
CA LEU A 202 -2.61 1.41 -6.57
C LEU A 202 -4.14 1.34 -6.45
N CYS A 203 -4.73 1.94 -5.40
CA CYS A 203 -6.18 2.10 -5.31
C CYS A 203 -6.75 2.94 -6.47
N LEU A 204 -6.10 4.04 -6.85
CA LEU A 204 -6.53 4.88 -7.98
C LEU A 204 -6.44 4.14 -9.31
N LEU A 205 -5.36 3.40 -9.55
CA LEU A 205 -5.23 2.56 -10.75
C LEU A 205 -6.41 1.59 -10.86
N ALA A 206 -6.69 0.85 -9.78
CA ALA A 206 -7.79 -0.10 -9.74
C ALA A 206 -9.17 0.53 -9.92
N MET A 207 -9.37 1.78 -9.48
CA MET A 207 -10.65 2.47 -9.55
C MET A 207 -10.89 3.22 -10.87
N LYS A 208 -9.83 3.72 -11.52
CA LYS A 208 -9.93 4.61 -12.67
C LYS A 208 -9.60 3.99 -14.01
N THR A 209 -9.02 2.81 -13.98
CA THR A 209 -8.61 2.08 -15.18
C THR A 209 -9.14 0.65 -15.14
N ASP A 210 -8.98 -0.06 -16.21
CA ASP A 210 -9.30 -1.48 -16.34
C ASP A 210 -8.11 -2.40 -15.98
N ILE A 211 -7.13 -1.87 -15.26
CA ILE A 211 -5.87 -2.56 -14.95
C ILE A 211 -6.08 -3.94 -14.31
N LEU A 212 -7.08 -4.08 -13.41
CA LEU A 212 -7.34 -5.37 -12.78
C LEU A 212 -7.72 -6.44 -13.81
N ALA A 213 -8.55 -6.10 -14.80
CA ALA A 213 -8.89 -7.01 -15.90
C ALA A 213 -7.65 -7.34 -16.73
N GLN A 214 -6.85 -6.35 -17.10
CA GLN A 214 -5.62 -6.55 -17.86
C GLN A 214 -4.62 -7.45 -17.11
N LEU A 215 -4.46 -7.29 -15.78
CA LEU A 215 -3.60 -8.15 -14.97
C LEU A 215 -4.11 -9.59 -14.86
N HIS A 216 -5.42 -9.78 -14.86
CA HIS A 216 -6.00 -11.13 -14.88
C HIS A 216 -5.72 -11.87 -16.19
N GLU A 217 -5.65 -11.16 -17.32
CA GLU A 217 -5.46 -11.69 -18.66
C GLU A 217 -3.99 -11.67 -19.12
N ALA A 218 -3.12 -10.94 -18.43
CA ALA A 218 -1.71 -10.81 -18.79
C ALA A 218 -1.05 -12.18 -19.00
N PRO A 219 -0.44 -12.43 -20.18
CA PRO A 219 0.16 -13.72 -20.50
C PRO A 219 1.47 -13.96 -19.74
N ASP A 220 2.20 -12.91 -19.42
CA ASP A 220 3.50 -12.94 -18.77
C ASP A 220 3.77 -11.68 -17.91
N ALA A 221 4.89 -11.70 -17.20
CA ALA A 221 5.29 -10.63 -16.30
C ALA A 221 5.58 -9.30 -17.02
N HIS A 222 6.08 -9.32 -18.26
CA HIS A 222 6.35 -8.12 -19.02
C HIS A 222 5.04 -7.44 -19.44
N ALA A 223 4.08 -8.21 -19.96
CA ALA A 223 2.77 -7.68 -20.31
C ALA A 223 2.03 -7.10 -19.09
N ALA A 224 2.12 -7.74 -17.93
CA ALA A 224 1.55 -7.22 -16.68
C ALA A 224 2.24 -5.91 -16.25
N TYR A 225 3.55 -5.82 -16.38
CA TYR A 225 4.32 -4.62 -16.07
C TYR A 225 3.96 -3.46 -17.01
N ASP A 226 3.91 -3.71 -18.32
CA ASP A 226 3.59 -2.70 -19.34
C ASP A 226 2.15 -2.17 -19.15
N ALA A 227 1.21 -3.05 -18.80
CA ALA A 227 -0.16 -2.65 -18.45
C ALA A 227 -0.20 -1.72 -17.25
N LEU A 228 0.58 -2.00 -16.19
CA LEU A 228 0.69 -1.15 -15.02
C LEU A 228 1.31 0.21 -15.34
N LEU A 229 2.35 0.26 -16.17
CA LEU A 229 2.94 1.52 -16.66
C LEU A 229 1.92 2.36 -17.42
N ALA A 230 1.20 1.76 -18.35
CA ALA A 230 0.18 2.46 -19.14
C ALA A 230 -0.96 2.98 -18.25
N ALA A 231 -1.44 2.17 -17.32
CA ALA A 231 -2.46 2.57 -16.37
C ALA A 231 -1.99 3.73 -15.47
N GLU A 232 -0.73 3.70 -15.01
CA GLU A 232 -0.18 4.78 -14.20
C GLU A 232 -0.12 6.09 -14.96
N LEU A 233 0.36 6.09 -16.21
CA LEU A 233 0.39 7.27 -17.07
C LEU A 233 -1.00 7.86 -17.30
N ALA A 234 -2.05 7.03 -17.37
CA ALA A 234 -3.42 7.48 -17.55
C ALA A 234 -4.01 8.22 -16.33
N VAL A 235 -3.51 7.97 -15.12
CA VAL A 235 -3.97 8.62 -13.89
C VAL A 235 -3.05 9.75 -13.41
N LEU A 236 -1.84 9.85 -13.96
CA LEU A 236 -0.94 10.96 -13.67
C LEU A 236 -1.45 12.26 -14.31
N PRO A 237 -1.35 13.41 -13.61
CA PRO A 237 -1.61 14.69 -14.25
C PRO A 237 -0.60 14.89 -15.40
N PRO A 238 -1.02 15.57 -16.49
CA PRO A 238 -0.09 15.88 -17.58
C PRO A 238 1.13 16.63 -17.02
N ALA A 239 2.30 16.29 -17.53
CA ALA A 239 3.54 16.98 -17.16
C ALA A 239 3.33 18.49 -17.39
N LYS A 240 3.57 19.31 -16.37
CA LYS A 240 3.63 20.76 -16.57
C LYS A 240 4.86 21.04 -17.42
N ILE A 241 4.60 21.44 -18.68
CA ILE A 241 5.62 21.97 -19.59
C ILE A 241 6.11 23.30 -19.05
#